data_a6ea1843ca2ae2be7174e0368a802901
#
_entry.id   a6ea1843ca2ae2be7174e0368a802901
#
_cell.length_a   1.000
_cell.length_b   1.000
_cell.length_c   1.000
_cell.angle_alpha   90.00
_cell.angle_beta   90.00
_cell.angle_gamma   90.00
#
_symmetry.space_group_name_H-M   'P 1'
#
loop_
_entity.id
_entity.type
_entity.pdbx_description
1 polymer ?
#
loop_
_entity_poly.entity_id
_entity_poly.type
_entity_poly.pdbx_seq_one_letter_code
_entity_poly.pdbx_strand_id
1 'polypeptide(L)'
;MNKVLNYLLRALMIASVCLSANAMAEDAKPAEAKITIDIPVALKEANVLFNMDHIALGADKMPIGMKYMSMLNDRMKREKIPGKIIGVFHGPAAFMVLNDDAYNAYRKVDTGNPYKIMIEDLAASGVQIEECAVSMKANGWTNKDLLFVVKVNTGAIARIIQLTQEGYVQIQP
;
A
#
# COMPACT_ATOMS: atom_id res chain seq x y z
N MET A 1 -63.10 -26.16 -42.94
CA MET A 1 -62.43 -24.89 -43.17
C MET A 1 -62.84 -24.03 -41.92
N ASN A 2 -61.98 -23.75 -40.96
CA ASN A 2 -62.08 -22.79 -39.85
C ASN A 2 -61.59 -23.23 -38.47
N LYS A 3 -60.98 -24.41 -38.32
CA LYS A 3 -60.38 -24.76 -37.01
C LYS A 3 -58.86 -24.49 -36.98
N VAL A 4 -58.21 -24.41 -38.14
CA VAL A 4 -56.75 -24.18 -38.23
C VAL A 4 -56.44 -22.68 -38.12
N LEU A 5 -57.35 -21.80 -38.57
CA LEU A 5 -57.16 -20.35 -38.54
C LEU A 5 -57.25 -19.74 -37.10
N ASN A 6 -58.01 -20.38 -36.21
CA ASN A 6 -58.14 -19.93 -34.82
C ASN A 6 -56.97 -20.31 -33.92
N TYR A 7 -56.15 -21.32 -34.30
CA TYR A 7 -54.94 -21.65 -33.55
C TYR A 7 -53.75 -20.73 -33.89
N LEU A 8 -53.71 -20.23 -35.11
CA LEU A 8 -52.66 -19.30 -35.56
C LEU A 8 -52.84 -17.88 -34.98
N LEU A 9 -54.10 -17.44 -34.72
CA LEU A 9 -54.36 -16.14 -34.08
C LEU A 9 -54.18 -16.13 -32.55
N ARG A 10 -54.23 -17.30 -31.90
CA ARG A 10 -53.97 -17.41 -30.45
C ARG A 10 -52.50 -17.60 -30.13
N ALA A 11 -51.67 -18.04 -31.07
CA ALA A 11 -50.22 -18.14 -30.87
C ALA A 11 -49.48 -16.83 -31.04
N LEU A 12 -50.09 -15.80 -31.67
CA LEU A 12 -49.44 -14.46 -31.87
C LEU A 12 -49.67 -13.47 -30.72
N MET A 13 -50.54 -13.78 -29.74
CA MET A 13 -50.78 -12.87 -28.60
C MET A 13 -50.06 -13.25 -27.33
N ILE A 14 -49.26 -14.32 -27.29
CA ILE A 14 -48.48 -14.72 -26.10
C ILE A 14 -47.00 -14.38 -26.25
N ALA A 15 -46.54 -13.93 -27.42
CA ALA A 15 -45.14 -13.59 -27.62
C ALA A 15 -44.79 -12.10 -27.39
N SER A 16 -45.76 -11.28 -26.94
CA SER A 16 -45.56 -9.82 -26.83
C SER A 16 -45.51 -9.25 -25.41
N VAL A 17 -45.43 -10.10 -24.36
CA VAL A 17 -45.45 -9.62 -22.96
C VAL A 17 -44.16 -9.92 -22.18
N CYS A 18 -43.17 -10.56 -22.80
CA CYS A 18 -41.90 -10.87 -22.09
C CYS A 18 -40.68 -10.02 -22.53
N LEU A 19 -40.90 -8.83 -23.08
CA LEU A 19 -39.78 -7.97 -23.51
C LEU A 19 -39.84 -6.59 -22.87
N SER A 20 -40.02 -6.52 -21.56
CA SER A 20 -39.84 -5.25 -20.87
C SER A 20 -39.72 -5.47 -19.36
N ALA A 21 -38.61 -6.03 -18.88
CA ALA A 21 -38.16 -5.88 -17.50
C ALA A 21 -36.70 -6.33 -17.34
N ASN A 22 -35.80 -5.95 -18.25
CA ASN A 22 -34.39 -5.81 -17.92
C ASN A 22 -34.04 -4.31 -17.98
N ALA A 23 -34.71 -3.53 -17.13
CA ALA A 23 -34.12 -2.29 -16.67
C ALA A 23 -32.91 -2.73 -15.85
N MET A 24 -31.73 -2.62 -16.43
CA MET A 24 -30.48 -2.67 -15.70
C MET A 24 -30.62 -1.69 -14.53
N ALA A 25 -30.66 -2.21 -13.32
CA ALA A 25 -30.34 -1.40 -12.14
C ALA A 25 -28.87 -1.01 -12.38
N GLU A 26 -28.67 0.17 -12.93
CA GLU A 26 -27.39 0.84 -12.94
C GLU A 26 -27.05 0.99 -11.44
N ASP A 27 -26.06 0.22 -10.97
CA ASP A 27 -25.54 0.34 -9.62
C ASP A 27 -25.10 1.79 -9.44
N ALA A 28 -25.99 2.61 -8.91
CA ALA A 28 -25.69 3.98 -8.56
C ALA A 28 -24.57 3.93 -7.52
N LYS A 29 -23.35 4.20 -7.95
CA LYS A 29 -22.20 4.40 -7.08
C LYS A 29 -22.67 5.33 -5.95
N PRO A 30 -22.54 4.94 -4.67
CA PRO A 30 -22.97 5.80 -3.57
C PRO A 30 -22.39 7.19 -3.78
N ALA A 31 -23.23 8.23 -3.73
CA ALA A 31 -22.77 9.60 -3.85
C ALA A 31 -21.67 9.81 -2.82
N GLU A 32 -20.48 10.19 -3.26
CA GLU A 32 -19.35 10.48 -2.37
C GLU A 32 -19.82 11.53 -1.36
N ALA A 33 -19.81 11.16 -0.07
CA ALA A 33 -20.14 12.08 1.01
C ALA A 33 -19.22 13.30 0.91
N LYS A 34 -19.81 14.49 0.75
CA LYS A 34 -19.05 15.73 0.62
C LYS A 34 -18.39 16.04 1.97
N ILE A 35 -17.07 15.85 2.06
CA ILE A 35 -16.29 16.21 3.25
C ILE A 35 -15.92 17.70 3.17
N THR A 36 -16.18 18.44 4.24
CA THR A 36 -15.71 19.81 4.40
C THR A 36 -14.41 19.80 5.21
N ILE A 37 -13.39 20.50 4.73
CA ILE A 37 -12.10 20.63 5.41
C ILE A 37 -12.10 21.93 6.21
N ASP A 38 -12.12 21.80 7.55
CA ASP A 38 -12.10 22.97 8.44
C ASP A 38 -10.67 23.48 8.69
N ILE A 39 -9.69 22.61 8.67
CA ILE A 39 -8.27 22.94 8.92
C ILE A 39 -7.43 22.50 7.72
N PRO A 40 -7.21 23.38 6.75
CA PRO A 40 -6.31 23.09 5.64
C PRO A 40 -4.85 23.08 6.11
N VAL A 41 -4.09 22.07 5.69
CA VAL A 41 -2.67 21.91 6.05
C VAL A 41 -1.79 22.18 4.84
N ALA A 42 -0.87 23.15 4.96
CA ALA A 42 0.16 23.43 3.97
C ALA A 42 1.54 23.10 4.55
N LEU A 43 2.34 22.34 3.81
CA LEU A 43 3.72 22.00 4.19
C LEU A 43 4.70 22.86 3.37
N LYS A 44 5.70 23.45 4.03
CA LYS A 44 6.80 24.16 3.34
C LYS A 44 7.90 23.21 2.92
N GLU A 45 8.18 22.22 3.75
CA GLU A 45 9.09 21.09 3.48
C GLU A 45 8.65 19.88 4.29
N ALA A 46 9.14 18.69 3.93
CA ALA A 46 8.83 17.45 4.61
C ALA A 46 10.05 16.53 4.66
N ASN A 47 10.90 16.70 5.67
CA ASN A 47 11.93 15.73 6.02
C ASN A 47 11.35 14.79 7.08
N VAL A 48 11.03 13.57 6.70
CA VAL A 48 10.26 12.64 7.52
C VAL A 48 10.96 11.30 7.62
N LEU A 49 11.12 10.80 8.84
CA LEU A 49 11.51 9.43 9.10
C LEU A 49 10.29 8.62 9.60
N PHE A 50 10.10 7.46 9.03
CA PHE A 50 9.16 6.45 9.50
C PHE A 50 9.93 5.41 10.31
N ASN A 51 9.60 5.30 11.60
CA ASN A 51 10.16 4.29 12.48
C ASN A 51 9.37 2.98 12.32
N MET A 52 9.90 2.05 11.55
CA MET A 52 9.28 0.78 11.21
C MET A 52 9.80 -0.32 12.15
N ASP A 53 9.32 -0.35 13.40
CA ASP A 53 9.75 -1.29 14.44
C ASP A 53 8.74 -2.42 14.71
N HIS A 54 7.53 -2.33 14.16
CA HIS A 54 6.48 -3.32 14.29
C HIS A 54 5.60 -3.37 13.02
N ILE A 55 4.73 -4.38 12.97
CA ILE A 55 3.81 -4.56 11.85
C ILE A 55 2.43 -4.07 12.28
N ALA A 56 2.05 -2.88 11.79
CA ALA A 56 0.66 -2.42 11.84
C ALA A 56 0.04 -2.60 10.45
N LEU A 57 -1.07 -3.34 10.37
CA LEU A 57 -1.79 -3.58 9.11
C LEU A 57 -3.08 -2.78 9.07
N GLY A 58 -3.35 -2.16 7.93
CA GLY A 58 -4.64 -1.54 7.64
C GLY A 58 -5.75 -2.59 7.40
N ALA A 59 -6.98 -2.12 7.21
CA ALA A 59 -8.11 -2.98 6.87
C ALA A 59 -7.91 -3.76 5.56
N ASP A 60 -7.11 -3.20 4.64
CA ASP A 60 -6.68 -3.80 3.38
C ASP A 60 -5.49 -4.76 3.53
N LYS A 61 -5.10 -5.06 4.78
CA LYS A 61 -3.93 -5.90 5.13
C LYS A 61 -2.58 -5.36 4.63
N MET A 62 -2.54 -4.11 4.19
CA MET A 62 -1.30 -3.45 3.80
C MET A 62 -0.61 -2.84 5.03
N PRO A 63 0.74 -2.84 5.10
CA PRO A 63 1.47 -2.19 6.18
C PRO A 63 1.20 -0.68 6.20
N ILE A 64 0.63 -0.20 7.31
CA ILE A 64 0.19 1.20 7.46
C ILE A 64 1.34 2.18 7.20
N GLY A 65 2.52 1.90 7.75
CA GLY A 65 3.69 2.76 7.56
C GLY A 65 4.12 2.89 6.11
N MET A 66 4.12 1.80 5.34
CA MET A 66 4.42 1.85 3.91
C MET A 66 3.37 2.64 3.13
N LYS A 67 2.09 2.47 3.48
CA LYS A 67 1.00 3.23 2.88
C LYS A 67 1.12 4.73 3.17
N TYR A 68 1.48 5.10 4.39
CA TYR A 68 1.70 6.50 4.75
C TYR A 68 2.92 7.10 4.04
N MET A 69 4.03 6.34 3.89
CA MET A 69 5.16 6.77 3.09
C MET A 69 4.75 7.06 1.65
N SER A 70 3.98 6.17 1.02
CA SER A 70 3.48 6.36 -0.34
C SER A 70 2.59 7.60 -0.45
N MET A 71 1.58 7.73 0.40
CA MET A 71 0.64 8.86 0.39
C MET A 71 1.34 10.22 0.58
N LEU A 72 2.30 10.28 1.51
CA LEU A 72 3.08 11.49 1.75
C LEU A 72 3.97 11.82 0.54
N ASN A 73 4.65 10.82 -0.02
CA ASN A 73 5.52 11.00 -1.18
C ASN A 73 4.75 11.49 -2.41
N ASP A 74 3.57 10.93 -2.65
CA ASP A 74 2.68 11.38 -3.74
C ASP A 74 2.20 12.82 -3.52
N ARG A 75 1.88 13.18 -2.29
CA ARG A 75 1.54 14.55 -1.92
C ARG A 75 2.72 15.50 -2.16
N MET A 76 3.92 15.15 -1.70
CA MET A 76 5.12 15.95 -1.89
C MET A 76 5.39 16.21 -3.37
N LYS A 77 5.26 15.18 -4.22
CA LYS A 77 5.42 15.32 -5.68
C LYS A 77 4.34 16.22 -6.29
N ARG A 78 3.07 15.97 -5.98
CA ARG A 78 1.93 16.73 -6.52
C ARG A 78 1.98 18.21 -6.13
N GLU A 79 2.34 18.50 -4.90
CA GLU A 79 2.36 19.86 -4.34
C GLU A 79 3.76 20.50 -4.43
N LYS A 80 4.75 19.79 -5.00
CA LYS A 80 6.16 20.24 -5.14
C LYS A 80 6.79 20.63 -3.80
N ILE A 81 6.47 19.88 -2.74
CA ILE A 81 7.03 20.07 -1.41
C ILE A 81 8.44 19.48 -1.38
N PRO A 82 9.50 20.27 -1.08
CA PRO A 82 10.85 19.75 -0.95
C PRO A 82 10.98 18.87 0.30
N GLY A 83 11.95 17.96 0.29
CA GLY A 83 12.29 17.14 1.46
C GLY A 83 12.60 15.69 1.09
N LYS A 84 12.68 14.85 2.12
CA LYS A 84 13.03 13.44 1.99
C LYS A 84 12.19 12.59 2.93
N ILE A 85 11.87 11.39 2.48
CA ILE A 85 11.22 10.35 3.29
C ILE A 85 12.21 9.21 3.47
N ILE A 86 12.41 8.78 4.70
CA ILE A 86 13.27 7.65 5.07
C ILE A 86 12.45 6.67 5.90
N GLY A 87 12.38 5.40 5.48
CA GLY A 87 11.83 4.30 6.27
C GLY A 87 12.96 3.53 6.94
N VAL A 88 13.00 3.51 8.27
CA VAL A 88 14.01 2.80 9.06
C VAL A 88 13.36 1.53 9.61
N PHE A 89 13.69 0.39 9.01
CA PHE A 89 13.15 -0.93 9.41
C PHE A 89 14.06 -1.58 10.43
N HIS A 90 13.47 -2.14 11.48
CA HIS A 90 14.20 -2.85 12.53
C HIS A 90 13.29 -3.69 13.43
N GLY A 91 13.88 -4.45 14.35
CA GLY A 91 13.13 -5.26 15.31
C GLY A 91 12.13 -6.20 14.64
N PRO A 92 10.87 -6.26 15.11
CA PRO A 92 9.84 -7.13 14.53
C PRO A 92 9.48 -6.84 13.09
N ALA A 93 9.76 -5.65 12.55
CA ALA A 93 9.48 -5.30 11.15
C ALA A 93 10.67 -5.54 10.21
N ALA A 94 11.85 -5.85 10.73
CA ALA A 94 13.09 -6.03 9.96
C ALA A 94 12.96 -7.02 8.78
N PHE A 95 12.22 -8.10 8.94
CA PHE A 95 12.07 -9.14 7.91
C PHE A 95 11.33 -8.64 6.64
N MET A 96 10.63 -7.51 6.71
CA MET A 96 9.85 -7.00 5.58
C MET A 96 10.73 -6.58 4.39
N VAL A 97 12.00 -6.25 4.64
CA VAL A 97 12.96 -5.80 3.61
C VAL A 97 13.86 -6.91 3.08
N LEU A 98 13.60 -8.17 3.45
CA LEU A 98 14.34 -9.32 2.94
C LEU A 98 13.98 -9.63 1.49
N ASN A 99 14.94 -10.20 0.74
CA ASN A 99 14.63 -10.80 -0.55
C ASN A 99 13.77 -12.08 -0.41
N ASP A 100 13.30 -12.63 -1.53
CA ASP A 100 12.37 -13.76 -1.51
C ASP A 100 12.95 -14.99 -0.79
N ASP A 101 14.21 -15.33 -1.04
CA ASP A 101 14.86 -16.51 -0.46
C ASP A 101 15.02 -16.37 1.06
N ALA A 102 15.55 -15.25 1.51
CA ALA A 102 15.74 -14.97 2.93
C ALA A 102 14.40 -14.84 3.69
N TYR A 103 13.39 -14.20 3.05
CA TYR A 103 12.05 -14.12 3.59
C TYR A 103 11.42 -15.51 3.75
N ASN A 104 11.49 -16.35 2.71
CA ASN A 104 10.96 -17.70 2.72
C ASN A 104 11.61 -18.54 3.83
N ALA A 105 12.93 -18.47 3.95
CA ALA A 105 13.67 -19.16 4.99
C ALA A 105 13.27 -18.71 6.40
N TYR A 106 13.14 -17.39 6.61
CA TYR A 106 12.77 -16.81 7.91
C TYR A 106 11.33 -17.11 8.30
N ARG A 107 10.39 -16.95 7.35
CA ARG A 107 8.94 -17.12 7.59
C ARG A 107 8.48 -18.58 7.46
N LYS A 108 9.34 -19.48 6.95
CA LYS A 108 9.02 -20.89 6.64
C LYS A 108 7.86 -21.01 5.64
N VAL A 109 7.95 -20.28 4.56
CA VAL A 109 7.00 -20.24 3.43
C VAL A 109 7.76 -20.40 2.11
N ASP A 110 7.06 -20.49 1.00
CA ASP A 110 7.60 -20.60 -0.36
C ASP A 110 6.98 -19.57 -1.33
N THR A 111 6.31 -18.56 -0.77
CA THR A 111 5.52 -17.58 -1.54
C THR A 111 6.31 -16.34 -1.98
N GLY A 112 7.57 -16.21 -1.52
CA GLY A 112 8.33 -14.97 -1.64
C GLY A 112 7.90 -13.90 -0.63
N ASN A 113 8.57 -12.76 -0.69
CA ASN A 113 8.29 -11.63 0.20
C ASN A 113 7.09 -10.81 -0.33
N PRO A 114 5.93 -10.81 0.35
CA PRO A 114 4.75 -10.08 -0.11
C PRO A 114 4.91 -8.55 -0.06
N TYR A 115 5.92 -8.04 0.63
CA TYR A 115 6.20 -6.60 0.75
C TYR A 115 7.16 -6.08 -0.32
N LYS A 116 7.81 -6.97 -1.08
CA LYS A 116 8.87 -6.66 -2.05
C LYS A 116 8.47 -5.58 -3.04
N ILE A 117 7.37 -5.79 -3.75
CA ILE A 117 6.92 -4.86 -4.80
C ILE A 117 6.69 -3.47 -4.22
N MET A 118 6.00 -3.37 -3.06
CA MET A 118 5.73 -2.08 -2.44
C MET A 118 7.02 -1.37 -1.98
N ILE A 119 8.00 -2.10 -1.47
CA ILE A 119 9.30 -1.55 -1.05
C ILE A 119 10.10 -1.06 -2.26
N GLU A 120 10.13 -1.84 -3.33
CA GLU A 120 10.79 -1.46 -4.57
C GLU A 120 10.13 -0.23 -5.22
N ASP A 121 8.80 -0.14 -5.22
CA ASP A 121 8.03 1.01 -5.71
C ASP A 121 8.28 2.26 -4.86
N LEU A 122 8.31 2.14 -3.53
CA LEU A 122 8.67 3.24 -2.64
C LEU A 122 10.08 3.75 -2.95
N ALA A 123 11.05 2.85 -3.08
CA ALA A 123 12.43 3.22 -3.40
C ALA A 123 12.54 3.87 -4.79
N ALA A 124 11.90 3.30 -5.81
CA ALA A 124 11.85 3.86 -7.16
C ALA A 124 11.19 5.25 -7.19
N SER A 125 10.24 5.49 -6.28
CA SER A 125 9.57 6.77 -6.15
C SER A 125 10.38 7.82 -5.39
N GLY A 126 11.54 7.46 -4.80
CA GLY A 126 12.47 8.37 -4.11
C GLY A 126 12.48 8.26 -2.59
N VAL A 127 11.72 7.33 -2.00
CA VAL A 127 11.78 7.02 -0.56
C VAL A 127 13.04 6.22 -0.28
N GLN A 128 13.83 6.61 0.72
CA GLN A 128 14.99 5.84 1.15
C GLN A 128 14.55 4.75 2.13
N ILE A 129 14.88 3.50 1.82
CA ILE A 129 14.60 2.34 2.68
C ILE A 129 15.89 1.92 3.37
N GLU A 130 15.84 1.84 4.70
CA GLU A 130 16.99 1.45 5.52
C GLU A 130 16.66 0.26 6.41
N GLU A 131 17.65 -0.65 6.57
CA GLU A 131 17.59 -1.76 7.51
C GLU A 131 18.66 -1.60 8.59
N CYS A 132 18.32 -2.03 9.80
CA CYS A 132 19.18 -1.97 10.98
C CYS A 132 20.19 -3.12 11.00
N ALA A 133 21.49 -2.81 10.97
CA ALA A 133 22.55 -3.81 11.09
C ALA A 133 22.47 -4.64 12.38
N VAL A 134 21.95 -4.07 13.47
CA VAL A 134 21.78 -4.80 14.74
C VAL A 134 20.69 -5.87 14.59
N SER A 135 19.56 -5.55 13.94
CA SER A 135 18.50 -6.52 13.65
C SER A 135 18.99 -7.61 12.69
N MET A 136 19.74 -7.25 11.67
CA MET A 136 20.35 -8.21 10.73
C MET A 136 21.26 -9.17 11.48
N LYS A 137 22.17 -8.67 12.32
CA LYS A 137 23.10 -9.50 13.09
C LYS A 137 22.36 -10.44 14.04
N ALA A 138 21.31 -9.98 14.71
CA ALA A 138 20.52 -10.79 15.62
C ALA A 138 19.81 -11.96 14.92
N ASN A 139 19.50 -11.82 13.63
CA ASN A 139 18.83 -12.84 12.81
C ASN A 139 19.80 -13.63 11.90
N GLY A 140 21.09 -13.33 11.92
CA GLY A 140 22.08 -13.99 11.07
C GLY A 140 22.01 -13.58 9.59
N TRP A 141 21.40 -12.43 9.28
CA TRP A 141 21.28 -11.91 7.92
C TRP A 141 22.50 -11.10 7.51
N THR A 142 22.73 -11.05 6.20
CA THR A 142 23.78 -10.29 5.54
C THR A 142 23.18 -9.35 4.49
N ASN A 143 23.96 -8.48 3.90
CA ASN A 143 23.49 -7.59 2.82
C ASN A 143 22.93 -8.36 1.61
N LYS A 144 23.33 -9.63 1.40
CA LYS A 144 22.83 -10.48 0.32
C LYS A 144 21.39 -10.93 0.53
N ASP A 145 20.94 -10.90 1.78
CA ASP A 145 19.59 -11.33 2.18
C ASP A 145 18.55 -10.22 2.03
N LEU A 146 18.98 -9.00 1.73
CA LEU A 146 18.10 -7.85 1.56
C LEU A 146 17.65 -7.65 0.11
N LEU A 147 16.54 -6.95 -0.07
CA LEU A 147 16.17 -6.37 -1.35
C LEU A 147 17.25 -5.38 -1.79
N PHE A 148 17.57 -5.36 -3.07
CA PHE A 148 18.68 -4.56 -3.64
C PHE A 148 18.59 -3.06 -3.34
N VAL A 149 17.40 -2.54 -3.19
CA VAL A 149 17.12 -1.11 -2.95
C VAL A 149 17.36 -0.67 -1.49
N VAL A 150 17.57 -1.63 -0.57
CA VAL A 150 17.70 -1.38 0.86
C VAL A 150 19.12 -1.03 1.24
N LYS A 151 19.27 0.05 2.02
CA LYS A 151 20.55 0.47 2.60
C LYS A 151 20.65 -0.02 4.04
N VAL A 152 21.85 -0.33 4.48
CA VAL A 152 22.07 -0.78 5.88
C VAL A 152 22.62 0.39 6.70
N ASN A 153 21.92 0.73 7.79
CA ASN A 153 22.43 1.67 8.80
C ASN A 153 23.09 0.91 9.97
N THR A 154 23.94 1.58 10.72
CA THR A 154 24.71 0.97 11.84
C THR A 154 23.81 0.43 12.95
N GLY A 155 22.64 1.06 13.17
CA GLY A 155 21.67 0.68 14.19
C GLY A 155 20.53 1.68 14.21
N ALA A 156 19.31 1.18 14.25
CA ALA A 156 18.09 2.00 14.10
C ALA A 156 18.00 3.14 15.14
N ILE A 157 18.26 2.85 16.40
CA ILE A 157 18.14 3.87 17.48
C ILE A 157 19.11 5.03 17.22
N ALA A 158 20.39 4.75 16.91
CA ALA A 158 21.35 5.79 16.60
C ALA A 158 20.98 6.56 15.33
N ARG A 159 20.46 5.86 14.33
CA ARG A 159 20.01 6.46 13.06
C ARG A 159 18.80 7.38 13.24
N ILE A 160 17.83 6.97 14.04
CA ILE A 160 16.65 7.78 14.39
C ILE A 160 17.09 9.06 15.13
N ILE A 161 17.97 8.94 16.12
CA ILE A 161 18.52 10.10 16.83
C ILE A 161 19.23 11.05 15.86
N GLN A 162 20.09 10.52 15.00
CA GLN A 162 20.81 11.30 13.99
C GLN A 162 19.83 12.07 13.09
N LEU A 163 18.84 11.37 12.51
CA LEU A 163 17.85 12.00 11.63
C LEU A 163 17.04 13.07 12.36
N THR A 164 16.66 12.83 13.61
CA THR A 164 15.96 13.83 14.42
C THR A 164 16.83 15.08 14.67
N GLN A 165 18.13 14.91 14.93
CA GLN A 165 19.08 16.02 15.04
C GLN A 165 19.28 16.76 13.71
N GLU A 166 19.12 16.07 12.58
CA GLU A 166 19.13 16.64 11.23
C GLU A 166 17.81 17.33 10.85
N GLY A 167 16.83 17.40 11.77
CA GLY A 167 15.54 18.07 11.58
C GLY A 167 14.44 17.22 10.97
N TYR A 168 14.61 15.90 10.90
CA TYR A 168 13.53 15.00 10.46
C TYR A 168 12.45 14.88 11.52
N VAL A 169 11.20 14.92 11.08
CA VAL A 169 10.03 14.59 11.91
C VAL A 169 9.84 13.07 11.92
N GLN A 170 9.78 12.50 13.12
CA GLN A 170 9.51 11.06 13.27
C GLN A 170 8.01 10.78 13.21
N ILE A 171 7.62 9.79 12.39
CA ILE A 171 6.30 9.18 12.40
C ILE A 171 6.45 7.73 12.85
N GLN A 172 5.62 7.36 13.83
CA GLN A 172 5.47 5.99 14.32
C GLN A 172 4.11 5.48 13.82
N PRO A 173 4.06 4.61 12.79
CA PRO A 173 2.81 4.14 12.21
C PRO A 173 2.16 3.03 13.04
#